data_14884afa5bd1e232f4a743b210c423ee
#
_entry.id   14884afa5bd1e232f4a743b210c423ee
#
_cell.length_a   1.000
_cell.length_b   1.000
_cell.length_c   1.000
_cell.angle_alpha   90.00
_cell.angle_beta   90.00
_cell.angle_gamma   90.00
#
_symmetry.space_group_name_H-M   'P 1'
#
loop_
_entity.id
_entity.type
_entity.pdbx_description
1 polymer ?
#
loop_
_entity_poly.entity_id
_entity_poly.type
_entity_poly.pdbx_seq_one_letter_code
_entity_poly.pdbx_strand_id
1 'polypeptide(L)'
;MIYRQNSQGDPMLTSMKSIIEKALTLPRQTVAVACAQDEEALTAVAEAHAMGLADFILVGNTEKMKAIAEKIELDLTAFELLDARGEACGAAATVQAVASGRAQILLKGFVDSSVLFKAVLDRNAGLRNGAMVSHTVVMDVPGFDKLYLLTDAAMIIKPDLATKRQIVLNAVKVAHALGNPDPVVGVLCESEKVNPKMPATMDAAALVEMNARGELPGCRVGGPYALDNAISEQAARHKGMQDPLAGKADILLAPDLAAGNIFYKSLMYFAHARSAGVVMGTRAPVLLNSRADSHQTKINAVALGILMAASGAGT
;
A
#
# COMPACT_ATOMS: atom_id res chain seq x y z
N MET A 1 -6.59 18.96 -20.43
CA MET A 1 -6.09 18.20 -19.27
C MET A 1 -5.27 19.14 -18.41
N ILE A 2 -5.74 19.51 -17.24
CA ILE A 2 -4.97 20.33 -16.29
C ILE A 2 -4.20 19.33 -15.43
N TYR A 3 -2.90 19.17 -15.70
CA TYR A 3 -2.03 18.40 -14.82
C TYR A 3 -1.94 19.09 -13.47
N ARG A 4 -2.41 18.45 -12.40
CA ARG A 4 -2.11 18.90 -11.04
C ARG A 4 -0.60 18.67 -10.82
N GLN A 5 0.14 19.75 -10.56
CA GLN A 5 1.57 19.70 -10.25
C GLN A 5 1.74 19.77 -8.71
N ASN A 6 2.76 19.06 -8.22
CA ASN A 6 3.18 19.21 -6.82
C ASN A 6 3.96 20.53 -6.63
N SER A 7 4.30 20.89 -5.38
CA SER A 7 5.07 22.10 -5.03
C SER A 7 6.49 22.16 -5.63
N GLN A 8 6.97 21.08 -6.24
CA GLN A 8 8.27 20.96 -6.94
C GLN A 8 8.12 20.95 -8.47
N GLY A 9 6.90 21.07 -9.00
CA GLY A 9 6.64 21.06 -10.45
C GLY A 9 6.51 19.66 -11.07
N ASP A 10 6.69 18.59 -10.30
CA ASP A 10 6.52 17.22 -10.77
C ASP A 10 5.02 16.87 -10.92
N PRO A 11 4.63 16.18 -11.99
CA PRO A 11 3.24 15.78 -12.18
C PRO A 11 2.82 14.72 -11.16
N MET A 12 1.58 14.79 -10.68
CA MET A 12 0.96 13.75 -9.88
C MET A 12 0.88 12.44 -10.67
N LEU A 13 1.25 11.32 -10.06
CA LEU A 13 1.16 10.01 -10.67
C LEU A 13 -0.31 9.55 -10.71
N THR A 14 -0.78 9.09 -11.87
CA THR A 14 -2.19 8.80 -12.12
C THR A 14 -2.48 7.36 -12.52
N SER A 15 -1.45 6.52 -12.68
CA SER A 15 -1.57 5.12 -13.09
C SER A 15 -0.44 4.26 -12.54
N MET A 16 -0.60 2.92 -12.51
CA MET A 16 0.50 2.00 -12.17
C MET A 16 1.67 2.14 -13.12
N LYS A 17 1.40 2.41 -14.40
CA LYS A 17 2.46 2.66 -15.38
C LYS A 17 3.31 3.87 -14.98
N SER A 18 2.70 4.99 -14.61
CA SER A 18 3.44 6.19 -14.18
C SER A 18 4.23 5.98 -12.89
N ILE A 19 3.77 5.11 -11.97
CA ILE A 19 4.52 4.70 -10.78
C ILE A 19 5.80 3.95 -11.18
N ILE A 20 5.70 2.97 -12.09
CA ILE A 20 6.86 2.21 -12.59
C ILE A 20 7.84 3.13 -13.30
N GLU A 21 7.36 3.98 -14.21
CA GLU A 21 8.18 4.94 -14.95
C GLU A 21 8.94 5.89 -14.00
N LYS A 22 8.28 6.42 -12.98
CA LYS A 22 8.93 7.25 -11.96
C LYS A 22 9.95 6.47 -11.14
N ALA A 23 9.63 5.25 -10.71
CA ALA A 23 10.55 4.40 -9.95
C ALA A 23 11.85 4.11 -10.72
N LEU A 24 11.76 3.90 -12.03
CA LEU A 24 12.94 3.69 -12.91
C LEU A 24 13.86 4.91 -13.01
N THR A 25 13.40 6.12 -12.63
CA THR A 25 14.24 7.33 -12.59
C THR A 25 14.97 7.52 -11.26
N LEU A 26 14.65 6.72 -10.25
CA LEU A 26 15.22 6.80 -8.90
C LEU A 26 16.43 5.86 -8.75
N PRO A 27 17.29 6.09 -7.75
CA PRO A 27 18.36 5.16 -7.44
C PRO A 27 17.82 3.75 -7.17
N ARG A 28 18.47 2.76 -7.79
CA ARG A 28 18.11 1.35 -7.66
C ARG A 28 18.21 0.91 -6.21
N GLN A 29 17.19 0.22 -5.72
CA GLN A 29 17.08 -0.27 -4.35
C GLN A 29 17.19 -1.79 -4.32
N THR A 30 17.63 -2.34 -3.19
CA THR A 30 17.60 -3.79 -2.95
C THR A 30 16.32 -4.17 -2.21
N VAL A 31 15.62 -5.16 -2.73
CA VAL A 31 14.39 -5.73 -2.17
C VAL A 31 14.66 -7.12 -1.61
N ALA A 32 14.40 -7.35 -0.33
CA ALA A 32 14.43 -8.68 0.26
C ALA A 32 13.07 -9.35 0.13
N VAL A 33 13.02 -10.54 -0.49
CA VAL A 33 11.79 -11.28 -0.75
C VAL A 33 11.62 -12.40 0.26
N ALA A 34 10.57 -12.35 1.08
CA ALA A 34 10.29 -13.34 2.11
C ALA A 34 9.65 -14.60 1.52
N CYS A 35 10.28 -15.76 1.71
CA CYS A 35 9.82 -17.04 1.18
C CYS A 35 9.61 -16.99 -0.35
N ALA A 36 10.70 -16.73 -1.07
CA ALA A 36 10.72 -16.51 -2.51
C ALA A 36 10.46 -17.78 -3.36
N GLN A 37 10.31 -18.96 -2.73
CA GLN A 37 10.05 -20.24 -3.41
C GLN A 37 8.59 -20.33 -3.93
N ASP A 38 8.26 -19.49 -4.90
CA ASP A 38 6.95 -19.36 -5.54
C ASP A 38 7.15 -18.86 -6.98
N GLU A 39 6.43 -19.46 -7.93
CA GLU A 39 6.58 -19.15 -9.37
C GLU A 39 6.25 -17.67 -9.65
N GLU A 40 5.13 -17.17 -9.15
CA GLU A 40 4.72 -15.76 -9.30
C GLU A 40 5.71 -14.76 -8.66
N ALA A 41 6.34 -15.17 -7.55
CA ALA A 41 7.33 -14.33 -6.89
C ALA A 41 8.64 -14.29 -7.70
N LEU A 42 9.14 -15.44 -8.18
CA LEU A 42 10.35 -15.51 -8.97
C LEU A 42 10.19 -14.84 -10.35
N THR A 43 9.03 -15.01 -11.00
CA THR A 43 8.71 -14.31 -12.25
C THR A 43 8.72 -12.79 -12.04
N ALA A 44 8.06 -12.30 -10.98
CA ALA A 44 8.06 -10.87 -10.66
C ALA A 44 9.47 -10.32 -10.41
N VAL A 45 10.31 -11.08 -9.70
CA VAL A 45 11.72 -10.73 -9.43
C VAL A 45 12.51 -10.65 -10.74
N ALA A 46 12.38 -11.66 -11.61
CA ALA A 46 13.07 -11.72 -12.89
C ALA A 46 12.73 -10.52 -13.79
N GLU A 47 11.43 -10.25 -13.95
CA GLU A 47 10.96 -9.14 -14.78
C GLU A 47 11.37 -7.78 -14.19
N ALA A 48 11.17 -7.55 -12.89
CA ALA A 48 11.55 -6.30 -12.23
C ALA A 48 13.06 -6.04 -12.31
N HIS A 49 13.88 -7.10 -12.17
CA HIS A 49 15.33 -7.01 -12.31
C HIS A 49 15.73 -6.68 -13.77
N ALA A 50 15.14 -7.38 -14.74
CA ALA A 50 15.40 -7.14 -16.17
C ALA A 50 15.00 -5.73 -16.62
N MET A 51 13.93 -5.17 -16.03
CA MET A 51 13.53 -3.78 -16.22
C MET A 51 14.51 -2.77 -15.60
N GLY A 52 15.45 -3.22 -14.77
CA GLY A 52 16.35 -2.34 -14.01
C GLY A 52 15.68 -1.68 -12.80
N LEU A 53 14.53 -2.19 -12.35
CA LEU A 53 13.73 -1.57 -11.29
C LEU A 53 14.36 -1.74 -9.91
N ALA A 54 14.86 -2.95 -9.58
CA ALA A 54 15.45 -3.26 -8.28
C ALA A 54 16.50 -4.39 -8.38
N ASP A 55 17.34 -4.51 -7.34
CA ASP A 55 18.12 -5.70 -7.04
C ASP A 55 17.39 -6.53 -5.97
N PHE A 56 17.69 -7.84 -5.89
CA PHE A 56 16.93 -8.72 -5.03
C PHE A 56 17.79 -9.63 -4.17
N ILE A 57 17.38 -9.83 -2.91
CA ILE A 57 17.82 -10.89 -2.02
C ILE A 57 16.65 -11.87 -1.88
N LEU A 58 16.83 -13.11 -2.33
CA LEU A 58 15.81 -14.14 -2.29
C LEU A 58 15.97 -15.00 -1.05
N VAL A 59 15.04 -14.88 -0.11
CA VAL A 59 15.09 -15.60 1.16
C VAL A 59 14.08 -16.73 1.17
N GLY A 60 14.50 -17.95 1.53
CA GLY A 60 13.62 -19.11 1.62
C GLY A 60 14.32 -20.42 1.36
N ASN A 61 13.59 -21.45 0.97
CA ASN A 61 14.17 -22.76 0.63
C ASN A 61 14.87 -22.69 -0.74
N THR A 62 16.19 -22.63 -0.75
CA THR A 62 17.00 -22.48 -1.97
C THR A 62 16.88 -23.65 -2.93
N GLU A 63 16.67 -24.89 -2.44
CA GLU A 63 16.46 -26.05 -3.30
C GLU A 63 15.15 -25.94 -4.06
N LYS A 64 14.07 -25.52 -3.38
CA LYS A 64 12.78 -25.27 -4.04
C LYS A 64 12.86 -24.10 -5.01
N MET A 65 13.58 -23.02 -4.66
CA MET A 65 13.78 -21.90 -5.58
C MET A 65 14.49 -22.33 -6.86
N LYS A 66 15.56 -23.13 -6.75
CA LYS A 66 16.29 -23.69 -7.90
C LYS A 66 15.39 -24.54 -8.80
N ALA A 67 14.60 -25.44 -8.20
CA ALA A 67 13.68 -26.28 -8.97
C ALA A 67 12.59 -25.49 -9.70
N ILE A 68 12.08 -24.41 -9.10
CA ILE A 68 11.10 -23.52 -9.76
C ILE A 68 11.81 -22.71 -10.85
N ALA A 69 12.99 -22.16 -10.57
CA ALA A 69 13.75 -21.36 -11.51
C ALA A 69 14.12 -22.16 -12.78
N GLU A 70 14.50 -23.44 -12.63
CA GLU A 70 14.73 -24.34 -13.75
C GLU A 70 13.46 -24.49 -14.63
N LYS A 71 12.30 -24.68 -13.99
CA LYS A 71 11.01 -24.81 -14.69
C LYS A 71 10.62 -23.58 -15.48
N ILE A 72 10.94 -22.37 -14.97
CA ILE A 72 10.61 -21.08 -15.63
C ILE A 72 11.80 -20.48 -16.40
N GLU A 73 12.86 -21.24 -16.60
CA GLU A 73 14.10 -20.85 -17.31
C GLU A 73 14.76 -19.58 -16.72
N LEU A 74 14.69 -19.38 -15.39
CA LEU A 74 15.28 -18.25 -14.69
C LEU A 74 16.70 -18.56 -14.20
N ASP A 75 17.65 -17.73 -14.60
CA ASP A 75 19.00 -17.75 -14.04
C ASP A 75 19.04 -17.07 -12.67
N LEU A 76 19.29 -17.85 -11.61
CA LEU A 76 19.41 -17.36 -10.24
C LEU A 76 20.78 -16.77 -9.89
N THR A 77 21.77 -16.84 -10.77
CA THR A 77 23.13 -16.32 -10.49
C THR A 77 23.18 -14.80 -10.35
N ALA A 78 22.18 -14.09 -10.90
CA ALA A 78 22.03 -12.66 -10.76
C ALA A 78 21.52 -12.21 -9.36
N PHE A 79 21.11 -13.15 -8.50
CA PHE A 79 20.47 -12.85 -7.22
C PHE A 79 21.25 -13.43 -6.03
N GLU A 80 21.22 -12.71 -4.93
CA GLU A 80 21.70 -13.25 -3.66
C GLU A 80 20.64 -14.19 -3.07
N LEU A 81 21.05 -15.42 -2.73
CA LEU A 81 20.18 -16.44 -2.14
C LEU A 81 20.51 -16.63 -0.65
N LEU A 82 19.49 -16.55 0.21
CA LEU A 82 19.59 -16.85 1.64
C LEU A 82 18.75 -18.08 1.98
N ASP A 83 19.40 -19.21 2.30
CA ASP A 83 18.67 -20.42 2.70
C ASP A 83 18.02 -20.24 4.07
N ALA A 84 16.71 -20.34 4.11
CA ALA A 84 15.90 -20.26 5.32
C ALA A 84 14.67 -21.16 5.18
N ARG A 85 14.69 -22.31 5.81
CA ARG A 85 13.65 -23.33 5.68
C ARG A 85 12.48 -23.05 6.63
N GLY A 86 11.26 -23.02 6.09
CA GLY A 86 10.04 -22.73 6.82
C GLY A 86 9.70 -21.23 6.86
N GLU A 87 8.39 -20.94 6.92
CA GLU A 87 7.86 -19.57 6.81
C GLU A 87 8.41 -18.64 7.91
N ALA A 88 8.48 -19.12 9.15
CA ALA A 88 8.95 -18.31 10.27
C ALA A 88 10.44 -17.95 10.14
N CYS A 89 11.28 -18.91 9.74
CA CYS A 89 12.70 -18.66 9.50
C CYS A 89 12.91 -17.73 8.30
N GLY A 90 12.16 -17.94 7.20
CA GLY A 90 12.21 -17.09 6.02
C GLY A 90 11.80 -15.65 6.33
N ALA A 91 10.69 -15.46 7.05
CA ALA A 91 10.25 -14.14 7.49
C ALA A 91 11.28 -13.44 8.38
N ALA A 92 11.85 -14.15 9.39
CA ALA A 92 12.85 -13.59 10.28
C ALA A 92 14.14 -13.20 9.55
N ALA A 93 14.66 -14.07 8.67
CA ALA A 93 15.86 -13.80 7.89
C ALA A 93 15.66 -12.61 6.92
N THR A 94 14.47 -12.48 6.32
CA THR A 94 14.15 -11.35 5.45
C THR A 94 14.08 -10.03 6.25
N VAL A 95 13.43 -10.04 7.41
CA VAL A 95 13.39 -8.88 8.32
C VAL A 95 14.81 -8.50 8.74
N GLN A 96 15.67 -9.47 9.06
CA GLN A 96 17.06 -9.21 9.42
C GLN A 96 17.87 -8.61 8.27
N ALA A 97 17.65 -9.05 7.03
CA ALA A 97 18.32 -8.46 5.85
C ALA A 97 17.97 -6.98 5.68
N VAL A 98 16.70 -6.61 5.94
CA VAL A 98 16.26 -5.21 5.89
C VAL A 98 16.76 -4.43 7.11
N ALA A 99 16.66 -4.97 8.31
CA ALA A 99 17.09 -4.31 9.54
C ALA A 99 18.60 -4.00 9.57
N SER A 100 19.41 -4.86 8.93
CA SER A 100 20.86 -4.65 8.79
C SER A 100 21.27 -3.72 7.66
N GLY A 101 20.30 -3.20 6.87
CA GLY A 101 20.57 -2.31 5.73
C GLY A 101 21.01 -3.01 4.45
N ARG A 102 21.06 -4.34 4.40
CA ARG A 102 21.36 -5.11 3.18
C ARG A 102 20.28 -4.97 2.12
N ALA A 103 19.04 -4.74 2.54
CA ALA A 103 17.94 -4.38 1.68
C ALA A 103 17.20 -3.16 2.25
N GLN A 104 16.58 -2.37 1.37
CA GLN A 104 15.85 -1.16 1.74
C GLN A 104 14.34 -1.42 1.81
N ILE A 105 13.87 -2.51 1.20
CA ILE A 105 12.46 -2.82 1.02
C ILE A 105 12.26 -4.30 1.34
N LEU A 106 11.14 -4.63 2.00
CA LEU A 106 10.69 -6.00 2.21
C LEU A 106 9.51 -6.31 1.30
N LEU A 107 9.62 -7.39 0.50
CA LEU A 107 8.51 -7.90 -0.30
C LEU A 107 8.01 -9.23 0.27
N LYS A 108 6.71 -9.33 0.50
CA LYS A 108 6.07 -10.59 0.86
C LYS A 108 5.99 -11.52 -0.36
N GLY A 109 6.66 -12.68 -0.28
CA GLY A 109 6.50 -13.80 -1.20
C GLY A 109 5.44 -14.81 -0.71
N PHE A 110 5.76 -16.09 -0.76
CA PHE A 110 4.86 -17.19 -0.38
C PHE A 110 4.92 -17.50 1.12
N VAL A 111 4.50 -16.56 1.94
CA VAL A 111 4.43 -16.69 3.40
C VAL A 111 3.06 -16.23 3.90
N ASP A 112 2.57 -16.81 5.00
CA ASP A 112 1.36 -16.31 5.64
C ASP A 112 1.57 -14.88 6.16
N SER A 113 0.57 -14.00 5.96
CA SER A 113 0.68 -12.61 6.38
C SER A 113 0.85 -12.50 7.90
N SER A 114 0.20 -13.36 8.68
CA SER A 114 0.33 -13.34 10.14
C SER A 114 1.74 -13.73 10.60
N VAL A 115 2.39 -14.67 9.90
CA VAL A 115 3.77 -15.09 10.18
C VAL A 115 4.73 -13.95 9.84
N LEU A 116 4.56 -13.33 8.66
CA LEU A 116 5.39 -12.19 8.26
C LEU A 116 5.24 -11.03 9.22
N PHE A 117 4.00 -10.65 9.58
CA PHE A 117 3.77 -9.53 10.50
C PHE A 117 4.29 -9.80 11.91
N LYS A 118 4.23 -11.05 12.38
CA LYS A 118 4.85 -11.42 13.65
C LYS A 118 6.36 -11.12 13.63
N ALA A 119 7.04 -11.39 12.53
CA ALA A 119 8.47 -11.09 12.38
C ALA A 119 8.73 -9.58 12.22
N VAL A 120 7.97 -8.89 11.35
CA VAL A 120 8.12 -7.44 11.12
C VAL A 120 7.85 -6.62 12.38
N LEU A 121 6.84 -7.02 13.19
CA LEU A 121 6.42 -6.32 14.40
C LEU A 121 7.16 -6.78 15.67
N ASP A 122 8.06 -7.75 15.56
CA ASP A 122 8.89 -8.18 16.68
C ASP A 122 9.72 -6.98 17.19
N ARG A 123 9.75 -6.82 18.52
CA ARG A 123 10.47 -5.70 19.16
C ARG A 123 11.99 -5.76 18.93
N ASN A 124 12.53 -6.97 18.77
CA ASN A 124 13.95 -7.22 18.58
C ASN A 124 14.37 -7.25 17.11
N ALA A 125 13.42 -7.36 16.19
CA ALA A 125 13.71 -7.46 14.75
C ALA A 125 14.19 -6.14 14.13
N GLY A 126 13.90 -5.01 14.76
CA GLY A 126 14.43 -3.71 14.33
C GLY A 126 13.65 -2.97 13.25
N LEU A 127 12.51 -3.48 12.75
CA LEU A 127 11.67 -2.77 11.77
C LEU A 127 10.59 -1.87 12.41
N ARG A 128 10.34 -1.99 13.70
CA ARG A 128 9.43 -1.07 14.41
C ARG A 128 10.12 0.25 14.66
N ASN A 129 9.41 1.36 14.42
CA ASN A 129 9.84 2.72 14.76
C ASN A 129 8.98 3.36 15.88
N GLY A 130 8.11 2.58 16.52
CA GLY A 130 7.17 3.06 17.55
C GLY A 130 5.87 3.61 16.99
N ALA A 131 5.78 3.85 15.69
CA ALA A 131 4.54 4.27 15.05
C ALA A 131 3.54 3.12 14.93
N MET A 132 2.28 3.48 14.78
CA MET A 132 1.23 2.53 14.48
C MET A 132 1.35 2.06 13.02
N VAL A 133 1.22 0.76 12.82
CA VAL A 133 1.35 0.13 11.51
C VAL A 133 -0.03 -0.05 10.87
N SER A 134 -0.17 0.36 9.61
CA SER A 134 -1.40 0.19 8.83
C SER A 134 -1.09 -0.10 7.36
N HIS A 135 -2.04 -0.71 6.66
CA HIS A 135 -1.92 -1.04 5.25
C HIS A 135 -2.62 0.01 4.37
N THR A 136 -1.94 0.43 3.32
CA THR A 136 -2.52 1.26 2.26
C THR A 136 -2.33 0.54 0.93
N VAL A 137 -3.39 0.39 0.16
CA VAL A 137 -3.33 -0.12 -1.21
C VAL A 137 -3.63 1.01 -2.19
N VAL A 138 -2.72 1.19 -3.13
CA VAL A 138 -2.88 2.09 -4.29
C VAL A 138 -3.58 1.29 -5.38
N MET A 139 -4.62 1.85 -5.99
CA MET A 139 -5.45 1.19 -6.97
C MET A 139 -5.56 2.04 -8.24
N ASP A 140 -5.27 1.41 -9.38
CA ASP A 140 -5.50 1.92 -10.73
C ASP A 140 -6.75 1.21 -11.26
N VAL A 141 -7.88 1.89 -11.22
CA VAL A 141 -9.20 1.33 -11.55
C VAL A 141 -9.57 1.71 -12.98
N PRO A 142 -9.84 0.75 -13.88
CA PRO A 142 -10.26 1.04 -15.25
C PRO A 142 -11.46 1.98 -15.30
N GLY A 143 -11.41 2.97 -16.17
CA GLY A 143 -12.46 3.99 -16.33
C GLY A 143 -12.28 5.22 -15.44
N PHE A 144 -11.24 5.27 -14.62
CA PHE A 144 -10.86 6.45 -13.84
C PHE A 144 -9.48 6.96 -14.31
N ASP A 145 -9.28 8.26 -14.23
CA ASP A 145 -8.07 8.97 -14.69
C ASP A 145 -7.11 9.33 -13.54
N LYS A 146 -7.31 8.74 -12.37
CA LYS A 146 -6.50 8.92 -11.17
C LYS A 146 -6.34 7.62 -10.39
N LEU A 147 -5.33 7.59 -9.52
CA LEU A 147 -5.18 6.55 -8.52
C LEU A 147 -6.09 6.80 -7.32
N TYR A 148 -6.63 5.72 -6.76
CA TYR A 148 -7.29 5.71 -5.46
C TYR A 148 -6.44 4.98 -4.44
N LEU A 149 -6.40 5.49 -3.22
CA LEU A 149 -5.78 4.81 -2.08
C LEU A 149 -6.89 4.29 -1.17
N LEU A 150 -6.85 3.00 -0.83
CA LEU A 150 -7.79 2.40 0.13
C LEU A 150 -7.02 2.00 1.39
N THR A 151 -7.54 2.33 2.55
CA THR A 151 -6.95 2.02 3.86
C THR A 151 -8.01 1.85 4.96
N ASP A 152 -7.89 0.97 5.97
CA ASP A 152 -7.06 -0.21 6.00
C ASP A 152 -7.87 -1.40 5.45
N ALA A 153 -7.28 -2.17 4.56
CA ALA A 153 -7.95 -3.30 3.92
C ALA A 153 -7.31 -4.66 4.26
N ALA A 154 -6.30 -4.70 5.16
CA ALA A 154 -5.51 -5.92 5.37
C ALA A 154 -5.02 -6.18 6.81
N MET A 155 -5.02 -5.21 7.72
CA MET A 155 -4.34 -5.35 9.01
C MET A 155 -5.22 -5.09 10.22
N ILE A 156 -5.97 -3.99 10.27
CA ILE A 156 -6.61 -3.51 11.49
C ILE A 156 -8.10 -3.87 11.46
N ILE A 157 -8.46 -4.84 12.29
CA ILE A 157 -9.79 -5.47 12.26
C ILE A 157 -10.91 -4.46 12.53
N LYS A 158 -10.81 -3.72 13.64
CA LYS A 158 -11.82 -2.76 14.06
C LYS A 158 -11.14 -1.54 14.67
N PRO A 159 -10.73 -0.55 13.86
CA PRO A 159 -10.05 0.64 14.34
C PRO A 159 -11.00 1.54 15.14
N ASP A 160 -10.56 1.99 16.32
CA ASP A 160 -11.16 3.11 17.01
C ASP A 160 -10.78 4.46 16.37
N LEU A 161 -11.32 5.55 16.86
CA LEU A 161 -11.08 6.89 16.32
C LEU A 161 -9.60 7.28 16.32
N ALA A 162 -8.87 6.99 17.39
CA ALA A 162 -7.44 7.30 17.51
C ALA A 162 -6.63 6.49 16.48
N THR A 163 -6.99 5.24 16.31
CA THR A 163 -6.45 4.33 15.31
C THR A 163 -6.74 4.83 13.90
N LYS A 164 -7.99 5.22 13.58
CA LYS A 164 -8.37 5.78 12.28
C LYS A 164 -7.59 7.05 11.95
N ARG A 165 -7.38 7.93 12.92
CA ARG A 165 -6.52 9.10 12.76
C ARG A 165 -5.11 8.71 12.28
N GLN A 166 -4.51 7.71 12.90
CA GLN A 166 -3.17 7.26 12.53
C GLN A 166 -3.12 6.57 11.15
N ILE A 167 -4.16 5.79 10.82
CA ILE A 167 -4.33 5.20 9.49
C ILE A 167 -4.36 6.29 8.42
N VAL A 168 -5.11 7.37 8.64
CA VAL A 168 -5.16 8.52 7.72
C VAL A 168 -3.77 9.12 7.53
N LEU A 169 -3.03 9.42 8.61
CA LEU A 169 -1.69 10.00 8.54
C LEU A 169 -0.71 9.10 7.76
N ASN A 170 -0.81 7.80 7.91
CA ASN A 170 0.01 6.85 7.14
C ASN A 170 -0.35 6.88 5.64
N ALA A 171 -1.64 6.87 5.29
CA ALA A 171 -2.10 6.92 3.89
C ALA A 171 -1.76 8.27 3.22
N VAL A 172 -1.78 9.36 3.96
CA VAL A 172 -1.35 10.69 3.48
C VAL A 172 0.10 10.68 3.04
N LYS A 173 1.00 10.02 3.78
CA LYS A 173 2.40 9.85 3.37
C LYS A 173 2.53 9.12 2.03
N VAL A 174 1.70 8.10 1.79
CA VAL A 174 1.67 7.40 0.50
C VAL A 174 1.19 8.33 -0.62
N ALA A 175 0.12 9.09 -0.39
CA ALA A 175 -0.37 10.04 -1.38
C ALA A 175 0.68 11.12 -1.72
N HIS A 176 1.42 11.64 -0.72
CA HIS A 176 2.51 12.59 -0.93
C HIS A 176 3.63 11.99 -1.79
N ALA A 177 4.03 10.73 -1.53
CA ALA A 177 5.04 10.04 -2.33
C ALA A 177 4.59 9.82 -3.79
N LEU A 178 3.27 9.76 -4.05
CA LEU A 178 2.68 9.71 -5.39
C LEU A 178 2.53 11.10 -6.04
N GLY A 179 3.02 12.16 -5.39
CA GLY A 179 2.99 13.52 -5.91
C GLY A 179 1.69 14.28 -5.65
N ASN A 180 0.80 13.79 -4.77
CA ASN A 180 -0.40 14.52 -4.34
C ASN A 180 -0.14 15.21 -2.98
N PRO A 181 0.16 16.53 -2.93
CA PRO A 181 0.55 17.21 -1.70
C PRO A 181 -0.62 17.56 -0.78
N ASP A 182 -1.86 17.50 -1.28
CA ASP A 182 -3.07 17.86 -0.55
C ASP A 182 -4.23 16.91 -0.88
N PRO A 183 -4.09 15.59 -0.55
CA PRO A 183 -5.09 14.60 -0.89
C PRO A 183 -6.39 14.81 -0.12
N VAL A 184 -7.51 14.51 -0.76
CA VAL A 184 -8.82 14.45 -0.12
C VAL A 184 -9.03 13.05 0.46
N VAL A 185 -9.24 12.98 1.77
CA VAL A 185 -9.61 11.75 2.48
C VAL A 185 -11.14 11.68 2.56
N GLY A 186 -11.74 10.70 1.90
CA GLY A 186 -13.15 10.37 2.05
C GLY A 186 -13.34 9.30 3.12
N VAL A 187 -14.00 9.64 4.22
CA VAL A 187 -14.30 8.67 5.28
C VAL A 187 -15.55 7.90 4.92
N LEU A 188 -15.38 6.63 4.54
CA LEU A 188 -16.44 5.78 4.05
C LEU A 188 -17.35 5.29 5.18
N CYS A 189 -18.64 5.42 4.95
CA CYS A 189 -19.71 5.02 5.86
C CYS A 189 -20.89 4.43 5.08
N GLU A 190 -21.87 3.93 5.80
CA GLU A 190 -23.15 3.44 5.26
C GLU A 190 -24.04 4.58 4.75
N SER A 191 -23.82 5.79 5.27
CA SER A 191 -24.67 6.97 5.03
C SER A 191 -23.84 8.25 5.08
N GLU A 192 -24.31 9.26 4.37
CA GLU A 192 -23.77 10.63 4.40
C GLU A 192 -24.30 11.48 5.59
N LYS A 193 -25.15 10.90 6.45
CA LYS A 193 -25.70 11.58 7.62
C LYS A 193 -25.13 11.02 8.90
N VAL A 194 -24.70 11.91 9.79
CA VAL A 194 -24.26 11.53 11.14
C VAL A 194 -25.43 10.92 11.91
N ASN A 195 -25.23 9.68 12.39
CA ASN A 195 -26.25 8.94 13.11
C ASN A 195 -25.60 8.15 14.26
N PRO A 196 -25.98 8.40 15.54
CA PRO A 196 -25.42 7.66 16.68
C PRO A 196 -25.61 6.14 16.65
N LYS A 197 -26.59 5.65 15.86
CA LYS A 197 -26.81 4.22 15.65
C LYS A 197 -25.83 3.61 14.61
N MET A 198 -25.09 4.46 13.90
CA MET A 198 -24.09 4.10 12.90
C MET A 198 -22.73 4.65 13.33
N PRO A 199 -21.94 3.92 14.16
CA PRO A 199 -20.71 4.43 14.76
C PRO A 199 -19.69 4.95 13.75
N ALA A 200 -19.62 4.36 12.54
CA ALA A 200 -18.71 4.83 11.49
C ALA A 200 -18.98 6.29 11.10
N THR A 201 -20.24 6.74 11.11
CA THR A 201 -20.59 8.13 10.79
C THR A 201 -20.18 9.11 11.88
N MET A 202 -20.17 8.66 13.14
CA MET A 202 -19.69 9.45 14.28
C MET A 202 -18.16 9.64 14.20
N ASP A 203 -17.44 8.57 13.92
CA ASP A 203 -15.97 8.64 13.71
C ASP A 203 -15.63 9.54 12.52
N ALA A 204 -16.40 9.48 11.44
CA ALA A 204 -16.19 10.34 10.29
C ALA A 204 -16.33 11.83 10.63
N ALA A 205 -17.40 12.21 11.34
CA ALA A 205 -17.59 13.58 11.79
C ALA A 205 -16.43 14.03 12.71
N ALA A 206 -16.01 13.17 13.63
CA ALA A 206 -14.89 13.47 14.53
C ALA A 206 -13.56 13.65 13.78
N LEU A 207 -13.27 12.86 12.73
CA LEU A 207 -12.09 13.01 11.89
C LEU A 207 -12.12 14.33 11.08
N VAL A 208 -13.28 14.73 10.58
CA VAL A 208 -13.46 16.04 9.90
C VAL A 208 -13.16 17.18 10.87
N GLU A 209 -13.67 17.12 12.10
CA GLU A 209 -13.37 18.10 13.15
C GLU A 209 -11.87 18.11 13.54
N MET A 210 -11.23 16.95 13.66
CA MET A 210 -9.78 16.83 13.89
C MET A 210 -8.98 17.50 12.77
N ASN A 211 -9.38 17.30 11.52
CA ASN A 211 -8.71 17.95 10.39
C ASN A 211 -8.87 19.49 10.44
N ALA A 212 -10.07 19.98 10.76
CA ALA A 212 -10.31 21.40 10.93
C ALA A 212 -9.47 22.04 12.07
N ARG A 213 -9.15 21.27 13.12
CA ARG A 213 -8.25 21.67 14.22
C ARG A 213 -6.77 21.50 13.90
N GLY A 214 -6.40 21.04 12.69
CA GLY A 214 -5.00 20.80 12.27
C GLY A 214 -4.36 19.52 12.81
N GLU A 215 -5.14 18.61 13.40
CA GLU A 215 -4.63 17.33 13.94
C GLU A 215 -4.37 16.27 12.86
N LEU A 216 -4.83 16.52 11.63
CA LEU A 216 -4.60 15.71 10.42
C LEU A 216 -3.96 16.61 9.34
N PRO A 217 -2.66 16.95 9.48
CA PRO A 217 -1.99 17.83 8.54
C PRO A 217 -1.72 17.15 7.18
N GLY A 218 -1.57 17.96 6.13
CA GLY A 218 -1.18 17.52 4.79
C GLY A 218 -2.28 16.83 4.01
N CYS A 219 -3.54 16.99 4.42
CA CYS A 219 -4.71 16.50 3.71
C CYS A 219 -5.97 17.29 4.07
N ARG A 220 -7.02 17.08 3.30
CA ARG A 220 -8.38 17.52 3.60
C ARG A 220 -9.24 16.32 3.88
N VAL A 221 -10.05 16.36 4.92
CA VAL A 221 -10.90 15.22 5.32
C VAL A 221 -12.36 15.59 5.13
N GLY A 222 -13.09 14.77 4.39
CA GLY A 222 -14.54 14.89 4.17
C GLY A 222 -15.26 13.60 4.57
N GLY A 223 -16.52 13.77 4.97
CA GLY A 223 -17.38 12.66 5.39
C GLY A 223 -18.38 13.06 6.49
N PRO A 224 -19.27 12.13 6.88
CA PRO A 224 -19.38 10.74 6.39
C PRO A 224 -19.81 10.68 4.91
N TYR A 225 -19.27 9.71 4.16
CA TYR A 225 -19.63 9.49 2.76
C TYR A 225 -20.01 8.03 2.53
N ALA A 226 -21.13 7.79 1.82
CA ALA A 226 -21.27 6.56 1.07
C ALA A 226 -20.28 6.56 -0.11
N LEU A 227 -19.91 5.40 -0.64
CA LEU A 227 -18.87 5.29 -1.67
C LEU A 227 -19.13 6.18 -2.89
N ASP A 228 -20.36 6.18 -3.40
CA ASP A 228 -20.77 7.02 -4.54
C ASP A 228 -20.53 8.51 -4.30
N ASN A 229 -20.81 8.99 -3.09
CA ASN A 229 -20.60 10.39 -2.70
C ASN A 229 -19.11 10.72 -2.47
N ALA A 230 -18.30 9.72 -2.15
CA ALA A 230 -16.86 9.93 -2.00
C ALA A 230 -16.15 10.13 -3.34
N ILE A 231 -16.58 9.42 -4.40
CA ILE A 231 -15.85 9.32 -5.68
C ILE A 231 -16.55 9.98 -6.87
N SER A 232 -17.82 10.40 -6.73
CA SER A 232 -18.61 11.00 -7.82
C SER A 232 -19.24 12.32 -7.40
N GLU A 233 -18.75 13.43 -7.98
CA GLU A 233 -19.35 14.74 -7.79
C GLU A 233 -20.80 14.81 -8.30
N GLN A 234 -21.13 14.03 -9.34
CA GLN A 234 -22.49 13.94 -9.85
C GLN A 234 -23.43 13.30 -8.82
N ALA A 235 -23.01 12.18 -8.20
CA ALA A 235 -23.80 11.52 -7.16
C ALA A 235 -23.98 12.42 -5.93
N ALA A 236 -22.92 13.08 -5.49
CA ALA A 236 -22.95 14.03 -4.39
C ALA A 236 -23.93 15.19 -4.66
N ARG A 237 -23.86 15.81 -5.84
CA ARG A 237 -24.81 16.87 -6.26
C ARG A 237 -26.25 16.38 -6.32
N HIS A 238 -26.47 15.18 -6.86
CA HIS A 238 -27.82 14.60 -6.95
C HIS A 238 -28.47 14.38 -5.58
N LYS A 239 -27.65 14.02 -4.57
CA LYS A 239 -28.10 13.91 -3.17
C LYS A 239 -28.14 15.24 -2.42
N GLY A 240 -27.87 16.37 -3.08
CA GLY A 240 -27.93 17.71 -2.49
C GLY A 240 -26.84 18.01 -1.47
N MET A 241 -25.71 17.29 -1.52
CA MET A 241 -24.58 17.54 -0.61
C MET A 241 -23.96 18.91 -0.88
N GLN A 242 -23.68 19.65 0.20
CA GLN A 242 -23.05 20.98 0.13
C GLN A 242 -21.54 20.92 0.42
N ASP A 243 -21.02 19.77 0.82
CA ASP A 243 -19.59 19.59 1.11
C ASP A 243 -18.76 19.72 -0.17
N PRO A 244 -17.82 20.67 -0.25
CA PRO A 244 -16.99 20.89 -1.43
C PRO A 244 -15.99 19.74 -1.72
N LEU A 245 -15.78 18.84 -0.76
CA LEU A 245 -14.90 17.69 -0.90
C LEU A 245 -15.62 16.44 -1.43
N ALA A 246 -16.96 16.43 -1.39
CA ALA A 246 -17.77 15.32 -1.87
C ALA A 246 -17.50 15.04 -3.36
N GLY A 247 -17.27 13.77 -3.68
CA GLY A 247 -16.96 13.29 -5.02
C GLY A 247 -15.48 13.40 -5.43
N LYS A 248 -14.61 13.91 -4.56
CA LYS A 248 -13.20 14.22 -4.88
C LYS A 248 -12.20 13.40 -4.10
N ALA A 249 -12.61 12.37 -3.37
CA ALA A 249 -11.71 11.57 -2.54
C ALA A 249 -10.58 10.96 -3.36
N ASP A 250 -9.37 11.06 -2.84
CA ASP A 250 -8.15 10.40 -3.31
C ASP A 250 -7.81 9.22 -2.40
N ILE A 251 -8.04 9.37 -1.09
CA ILE A 251 -7.87 8.35 -0.07
C ILE A 251 -9.25 7.93 0.43
N LEU A 252 -9.54 6.65 0.42
CA LEU A 252 -10.77 6.04 0.90
C LEU A 252 -10.48 5.33 2.22
N LEU A 253 -10.94 5.90 3.32
CA LEU A 253 -10.82 5.29 4.65
C LEU A 253 -11.99 4.34 4.89
N ALA A 254 -11.71 3.04 4.92
CA ALA A 254 -12.72 2.04 5.24
C ALA A 254 -13.13 2.08 6.73
N PRO A 255 -14.38 1.80 7.08
CA PRO A 255 -14.83 1.80 8.47
C PRO A 255 -14.18 0.71 9.31
N ASP A 256 -13.91 -0.45 8.71
CA ASP A 256 -13.27 -1.61 9.32
C ASP A 256 -12.61 -2.50 8.25
N LEU A 257 -11.90 -3.54 8.71
CA LEU A 257 -11.21 -4.48 7.84
C LEU A 257 -12.14 -5.23 6.88
N ALA A 258 -13.32 -5.62 7.34
CA ALA A 258 -14.23 -6.42 6.52
C ALA A 258 -14.72 -5.61 5.31
N ALA A 259 -15.17 -4.38 5.55
CA ALA A 259 -15.57 -3.47 4.47
C ALA A 259 -14.41 -3.15 3.52
N GLY A 260 -13.22 -2.82 4.06
CA GLY A 260 -12.03 -2.54 3.25
C GLY A 260 -11.59 -3.72 2.40
N ASN A 261 -11.53 -4.92 2.97
CA ASN A 261 -11.09 -6.12 2.28
C ASN A 261 -12.09 -6.56 1.19
N ILE A 262 -13.39 -6.54 1.49
CA ILE A 262 -14.44 -6.86 0.50
C ILE A 262 -14.38 -5.85 -0.66
N PHE A 263 -14.26 -4.56 -0.36
CA PHE A 263 -14.17 -3.51 -1.38
C PHE A 263 -12.91 -3.68 -2.25
N TYR A 264 -11.74 -3.88 -1.64
CA TYR A 264 -10.51 -4.19 -2.38
C TYR A 264 -10.69 -5.38 -3.32
N LYS A 265 -11.17 -6.52 -2.79
CA LYS A 265 -11.38 -7.72 -3.59
C LYS A 265 -12.41 -7.51 -4.70
N SER A 266 -13.47 -6.74 -4.46
CA SER A 266 -14.45 -6.40 -5.49
C SER A 266 -13.82 -5.64 -6.66
N LEU A 267 -12.97 -4.67 -6.40
CA LEU A 267 -12.26 -3.93 -7.45
C LEU A 267 -11.29 -4.83 -8.23
N MET A 268 -10.57 -5.73 -7.53
CA MET A 268 -9.64 -6.65 -8.20
C MET A 268 -10.34 -7.65 -9.11
N TYR A 269 -11.44 -8.26 -8.65
CA TYR A 269 -12.09 -9.36 -9.38
C TYR A 269 -13.20 -8.90 -10.32
N PHE A 270 -13.96 -7.87 -9.97
CA PHE A 270 -15.05 -7.37 -10.83
C PHE A 270 -14.61 -6.24 -11.75
N ALA A 271 -13.77 -5.33 -11.27
CA ALA A 271 -13.33 -4.18 -12.05
C ALA A 271 -11.94 -4.37 -12.71
N HIS A 272 -11.27 -5.51 -12.48
CA HIS A 272 -9.93 -5.79 -13.00
C HIS A 272 -8.93 -4.66 -12.71
N ALA A 273 -9.02 -4.07 -11.53
CA ALA A 273 -8.12 -3.02 -11.09
C ALA A 273 -6.69 -3.54 -10.95
N ARG A 274 -5.71 -2.68 -11.20
CA ARG A 274 -4.31 -2.93 -10.86
C ARG A 274 -4.03 -2.37 -9.49
N SER A 275 -3.16 -3.00 -8.72
CA SER A 275 -2.89 -2.53 -7.37
C SER A 275 -1.42 -2.67 -6.97
N ALA A 276 -1.06 -1.91 -5.91
CA ALA A 276 0.19 -2.01 -5.19
C ALA A 276 -0.08 -1.77 -3.70
N GLY A 277 0.27 -2.72 -2.83
CA GLY A 277 0.03 -2.62 -1.39
C GLY A 277 1.31 -2.34 -0.61
N VAL A 278 1.26 -1.40 0.34
CA VAL A 278 2.35 -1.07 1.24
C VAL A 278 1.87 -0.96 2.68
N VAL A 279 2.68 -1.45 3.60
CA VAL A 279 2.50 -1.30 5.04
C VAL A 279 3.35 -0.13 5.51
N MET A 280 2.73 0.81 6.17
CA MET A 280 3.31 2.03 6.71
C MET A 280 3.48 1.95 8.24
N GLY A 281 4.38 2.77 8.81
CA GLY A 281 4.66 2.78 10.25
C GLY A 281 5.79 1.82 10.64
N THR A 282 6.63 1.43 9.69
CA THR A 282 7.86 0.66 9.88
C THR A 282 9.06 1.45 9.36
N ARG A 283 10.30 1.09 9.78
CA ARG A 283 11.54 1.78 9.35
C ARG A 283 11.83 1.63 7.86
N ALA A 284 11.24 0.63 7.19
CA ALA A 284 11.39 0.37 5.77
C ALA A 284 10.04 -0.01 5.19
N PRO A 285 9.77 0.27 3.91
CA PRO A 285 8.55 -0.18 3.25
C PRO A 285 8.41 -1.70 3.29
N VAL A 286 7.23 -2.17 3.73
CA VAL A 286 6.87 -3.59 3.70
C VAL A 286 5.76 -3.77 2.68
N LEU A 287 6.06 -4.46 1.59
CA LEU A 287 5.14 -4.65 0.47
C LEU A 287 4.29 -5.88 0.73
N LEU A 288 2.99 -5.65 0.83
CA LEU A 288 2.02 -6.68 1.17
C LEU A 288 1.13 -7.00 -0.02
N ASN A 289 1.31 -8.20 -0.56
CA ASN A 289 0.51 -8.74 -1.64
C ASN A 289 -0.23 -10.00 -1.16
N SER A 290 -1.39 -10.30 -1.76
CA SER A 290 -2.04 -11.60 -1.56
C SER A 290 -1.20 -12.71 -2.18
N ARG A 291 -1.27 -13.93 -1.63
CA ARG A 291 -0.66 -15.12 -2.28
C ARG A 291 -1.23 -15.39 -3.67
N ALA A 292 -2.48 -15.01 -3.90
CA ALA A 292 -3.16 -15.17 -5.18
C ALA A 292 -2.93 -14.01 -6.17
N ASP A 293 -2.12 -13.01 -5.80
CA ASP A 293 -1.85 -11.88 -6.68
C ASP A 293 -0.79 -12.26 -7.73
N SER A 294 -0.99 -11.76 -8.95
CA SER A 294 -0.11 -12.00 -10.10
C SER A 294 1.29 -11.41 -9.88
N HIS A 295 2.27 -11.86 -10.70
CA HIS A 295 3.60 -11.25 -10.76
C HIS A 295 3.53 -9.75 -11.05
N GLN A 296 2.61 -9.29 -11.92
CA GLN A 296 2.45 -7.87 -12.22
C GLN A 296 2.08 -7.03 -10.98
N THR A 297 1.24 -7.56 -10.09
CA THR A 297 0.90 -6.87 -8.83
C THR A 297 2.11 -6.75 -7.91
N LYS A 298 3.01 -7.76 -7.91
CA LYS A 298 4.26 -7.71 -7.15
C LYS A 298 5.24 -6.69 -7.73
N ILE A 299 5.34 -6.58 -9.07
CA ILE A 299 6.15 -5.56 -9.76
C ILE A 299 5.64 -4.15 -9.41
N ASN A 300 4.33 -3.94 -9.47
CA ASN A 300 3.71 -2.66 -9.08
C ASN A 300 4.05 -2.31 -7.62
N ALA A 301 3.99 -3.29 -6.72
CA ALA A 301 4.35 -3.08 -5.32
C ALA A 301 5.83 -2.72 -5.14
N VAL A 302 6.75 -3.37 -5.87
CA VAL A 302 8.18 -3.02 -5.87
C VAL A 302 8.38 -1.56 -6.31
N ALA A 303 7.73 -1.14 -7.40
CA ALA A 303 7.79 0.24 -7.86
C ALA A 303 7.28 1.24 -6.82
N LEU A 304 6.14 0.94 -6.17
CA LEU A 304 5.63 1.74 -5.06
C LEU A 304 6.62 1.78 -3.88
N GLY A 305 7.20 0.64 -3.52
CA GLY A 305 8.19 0.53 -2.45
C GLY A 305 9.42 1.41 -2.68
N ILE A 306 9.89 1.51 -3.93
CA ILE A 306 11.02 2.37 -4.31
C ILE A 306 10.67 3.85 -4.09
N LEU A 307 9.46 4.28 -4.52
CA LEU A 307 9.00 5.64 -4.25
C LEU A 307 8.90 5.94 -2.75
N MET A 308 8.38 4.98 -1.97
CA MET A 308 8.27 5.13 -0.51
C MET A 308 9.64 5.21 0.16
N ALA A 309 10.60 4.38 -0.25
CA ALA A 309 11.97 4.44 0.27
C ALA A 309 12.66 5.77 -0.08
N ALA A 310 12.50 6.24 -1.32
CA ALA A 310 13.10 7.50 -1.78
C ALA A 310 12.49 8.74 -1.11
N SER A 311 11.21 8.72 -0.76
CA SER A 311 10.52 9.84 -0.07
C SER A 311 10.83 9.94 1.42
N GLY A 312 11.56 8.97 2.01
CA GLY A 312 11.77 8.89 3.46
C GLY A 312 10.48 8.59 4.25
N ALA A 313 9.40 8.25 3.60
CA ALA A 313 8.10 8.04 4.24
C ALA A 313 8.03 6.77 5.13
N GLY A 314 9.05 5.93 5.06
CA GLY A 314 9.22 4.77 5.95
C GLY A 314 9.93 5.08 7.28
N THR A 315 10.45 6.29 7.46
CA THR A 315 11.18 6.71 8.67
C THR A 315 10.31 7.53 9.61
#